data_9854ae949872bf9ee749f3a9a5566cb6
#
_entry.id   9854ae949872bf9ee749f3a9a5566cb6
#
_cell.length_a   1.000
_cell.length_b   1.000
_cell.length_c   1.000
_cell.angle_alpha   90.00
_cell.angle_beta   90.00
_cell.angle_gamma   90.00
#
_symmetry.space_group_name_H-M   'P 1'
#
loop_
_entity.id
_entity.type
_entity.pdbx_description
1 polymer ?
#
loop_
_entity_poly.entity_id
_entity_poly.type
_entity_poly.pdbx_seq_one_letter_code
_entity_poly.pdbx_strand_id
1 'polypeptide(L)'
;MFSFARKPATLPDTDTALPGRQTAMPLHAPHLITGKKMTGPYPEGLAIADFGLGCFWGAERKFWQLPGVYVTAVGYQGGFTPNATYEELCSGMTGHTEAVRVVYDPAKISYGQLLKTFWESHNPTQGMRQGNDVGTQYRSTIYTHSTAQQDEAISSRDAYQAALLKAGVRDPITTEIAAAPPFYFAEDYHQQY
;
A
#
# COMPACT_ATOMS: atom_id res chain seq x y z
N MET A 1 -26.48 21.24 -2.80
CA MET A 1 -26.58 20.00 -2.02
C MET A 1 -25.62 19.02 -2.66
N PHE A 2 -24.37 18.92 -2.16
CA PHE A 2 -23.38 18.00 -2.71
C PHE A 2 -23.77 16.60 -2.24
N SER A 3 -24.23 15.77 -3.17
CA SER A 3 -24.40 14.34 -2.92
C SER A 3 -23.02 13.72 -2.80
N PHE A 4 -22.61 13.37 -1.59
CA PHE A 4 -21.48 12.49 -1.38
C PHE A 4 -21.92 11.10 -1.84
N ALA A 5 -21.70 10.79 -3.12
CA ALA A 5 -21.89 9.45 -3.62
C ALA A 5 -21.02 8.51 -2.77
N ARG A 6 -21.65 7.51 -2.14
CA ARG A 6 -20.96 6.51 -1.34
C ARG A 6 -19.98 5.80 -2.26
N LYS A 7 -18.68 5.85 -1.94
CA LYS A 7 -17.66 5.15 -2.72
C LYS A 7 -17.99 3.65 -2.78
N PRO A 8 -17.81 2.99 -3.93
CA PRO A 8 -18.13 1.57 -4.04
C PRO A 8 -17.28 0.75 -3.07
N ALA A 9 -17.91 -0.22 -2.42
CA ALA A 9 -17.26 -1.18 -1.53
C ALA A 9 -16.91 -2.49 -2.25
N THR A 10 -17.10 -2.53 -3.58
CA THR A 10 -16.78 -3.66 -4.46
C THR A 10 -15.76 -3.23 -5.50
N LEU A 11 -14.84 -4.13 -5.82
CA LEU A 11 -13.87 -3.91 -6.90
C LEU A 11 -14.59 -3.90 -8.25
N PRO A 12 -14.18 -3.05 -9.20
CA PRO A 12 -14.64 -3.14 -10.58
C PRO A 12 -14.09 -4.42 -11.23
N ASP A 13 -14.75 -4.85 -12.30
CA ASP A 13 -14.23 -5.88 -13.19
C ASP A 13 -13.24 -5.24 -14.18
N THR A 14 -12.44 -6.07 -14.84
CA THR A 14 -11.52 -5.65 -15.93
C THR A 14 -12.24 -4.87 -17.02
N ASP A 15 -13.47 -5.26 -17.34
CA ASP A 15 -14.27 -4.67 -18.44
C ASP A 15 -14.92 -3.34 -18.02
N THR A 16 -15.06 -3.10 -16.73
CA THR A 16 -15.70 -1.90 -16.17
C THR A 16 -14.69 -0.91 -15.59
N ALA A 17 -13.44 -1.33 -15.39
CA ALA A 17 -12.37 -0.47 -14.90
C ALA A 17 -12.05 0.65 -15.88
N LEU A 18 -11.60 1.80 -15.37
CA LEU A 18 -11.17 2.92 -16.19
C LEU A 18 -9.98 2.53 -17.08
N PRO A 19 -9.89 3.03 -18.31
CA PRO A 19 -8.84 2.62 -19.27
C PRO A 19 -7.44 3.13 -18.90
N GLY A 20 -7.34 4.19 -18.09
CA GLY A 20 -6.06 4.78 -17.71
C GLY A 20 -5.28 5.36 -18.89
N ARG A 21 -3.96 5.38 -18.78
CA ARG A 21 -3.05 5.97 -19.78
C ARG A 21 -1.72 5.24 -19.87
N GLN A 22 -1.01 5.47 -20.98
CA GLN A 22 0.32 4.90 -21.20
C GLN A 22 1.45 5.69 -20.51
N THR A 23 1.23 6.98 -20.27
CA THR A 23 2.24 7.87 -19.67
C THR A 23 2.23 7.71 -18.16
N ALA A 24 3.39 7.39 -17.61
CA ALA A 24 3.58 7.33 -16.16
C ALA A 24 3.45 8.73 -15.52
N MET A 25 2.98 8.75 -14.27
CA MET A 25 2.95 9.95 -13.47
C MET A 25 4.38 10.48 -13.28
N PRO A 26 4.68 11.71 -13.69
CA PRO A 26 6.00 12.27 -13.47
C PRO A 26 6.20 12.59 -11.98
N LEU A 27 7.38 12.25 -11.46
CA LEU A 27 7.86 12.70 -10.15
C LEU A 27 9.03 13.65 -10.37
N HIS A 28 8.86 14.90 -9.96
CA HIS A 28 9.82 15.98 -10.23
C HIS A 28 10.76 16.22 -9.06
N ALA A 29 10.31 15.93 -7.84
CA ALA A 29 11.08 16.17 -6.63
C ALA A 29 11.66 14.86 -6.05
N PRO A 30 12.83 14.91 -5.42
CA PRO A 30 13.31 13.81 -4.59
C PRO A 30 12.46 13.70 -3.31
N HIS A 31 12.59 12.57 -2.62
CA HIS A 31 11.95 12.34 -1.32
C HIS A 31 12.32 13.44 -0.32
N LEU A 32 11.33 14.13 0.21
CA LEU A 32 11.52 15.35 1.02
C LEU A 32 12.37 15.13 2.29
N ILE A 33 12.28 13.94 2.88
CA ILE A 33 12.97 13.63 4.14
C ILE A 33 14.38 13.08 3.90
N THR A 34 14.53 12.21 2.90
CA THR A 34 15.81 11.51 2.65
C THR A 34 16.66 12.13 1.55
N GLY A 35 16.08 13.02 0.74
CA GLY A 35 16.72 13.60 -0.43
C GLY A 35 17.00 12.61 -1.57
N LYS A 36 16.50 11.36 -1.46
CA LYS A 36 16.79 10.30 -2.41
C LYS A 36 15.75 10.24 -3.52
N LYS A 37 16.15 9.68 -4.67
CA LYS A 37 15.23 9.43 -5.78
C LYS A 37 14.23 8.34 -5.38
N MET A 38 12.94 8.62 -5.56
CA MET A 38 11.85 7.68 -5.24
C MET A 38 11.64 6.61 -6.31
N THR A 39 12.00 6.90 -7.55
CA THR A 39 11.92 5.95 -8.67
C THR A 39 13.21 5.17 -8.82
N GLY A 40 13.12 3.89 -9.20
CA GLY A 40 14.30 3.07 -9.51
C GLY A 40 15.13 3.59 -10.70
N PRO A 41 16.24 2.92 -11.05
CA PRO A 41 16.75 1.77 -10.32
C PRO A 41 17.31 2.14 -8.94
N TYR A 42 17.13 1.26 -7.97
CA TYR A 42 17.68 1.46 -6.62
C TYR A 42 19.09 0.85 -6.50
N PRO A 43 19.90 1.30 -5.53
CA PRO A 43 21.21 0.70 -5.27
C PRO A 43 21.10 -0.82 -5.05
N GLU A 44 22.16 -1.53 -5.46
CA GLU A 44 22.26 -2.97 -5.25
C GLU A 44 22.20 -3.34 -3.77
N GLY A 45 21.61 -4.50 -3.48
CA GLY A 45 21.45 -5.02 -2.11
C GLY A 45 20.23 -4.49 -1.36
N LEU A 46 19.50 -3.52 -1.90
CA LEU A 46 18.24 -3.07 -1.34
C LEU A 46 17.08 -3.98 -1.78
N ALA A 47 16.07 -4.09 -0.93
CA ALA A 47 14.84 -4.82 -1.19
C ALA A 47 13.64 -3.87 -1.22
N ILE A 48 12.54 -4.34 -1.80
CA ILE A 48 11.28 -3.60 -1.94
C ILE A 48 10.18 -4.35 -1.19
N ALA A 49 9.33 -3.59 -0.50
CA ALA A 49 8.08 -4.07 0.07
C ALA A 49 6.96 -3.08 -0.27
N ASP A 50 5.78 -3.56 -0.60
CA ASP A 50 4.62 -2.74 -0.92
C ASP A 50 3.46 -3.06 0.01
N PHE A 51 2.84 -2.04 0.61
CA PHE A 51 1.80 -2.17 1.62
C PHE A 51 0.62 -1.21 1.38
N GLY A 52 -0.60 -1.71 1.50
CA GLY A 52 -1.81 -0.90 1.60
C GLY A 52 -2.40 -1.02 3.00
N LEU A 53 -2.60 0.09 3.70
CA LEU A 53 -3.11 0.10 5.08
C LEU A 53 -3.99 1.33 5.37
N GLY A 54 -4.87 1.68 4.42
CA GLY A 54 -5.71 2.86 4.50
C GLY A 54 -5.08 4.06 3.79
N CYS A 55 -5.42 5.28 4.20
CA CYS A 55 -4.88 6.49 3.60
C CYS A 55 -3.34 6.47 3.63
N PHE A 56 -2.73 6.58 2.46
CA PHE A 56 -1.28 6.41 2.30
C PHE A 56 -0.45 7.56 2.89
N TRP A 57 -1.04 8.71 3.22
CA TRP A 57 -0.31 9.80 3.87
C TRP A 57 0.19 9.40 5.27
N GLY A 58 -0.72 8.92 6.11
CA GLY A 58 -0.36 8.42 7.44
C GLY A 58 0.46 7.14 7.39
N ALA A 59 0.16 6.28 6.41
CA ALA A 59 0.86 5.02 6.20
C ALA A 59 2.33 5.22 5.83
N GLU A 60 2.62 6.08 4.85
CA GLU A 60 3.99 6.35 4.42
C GLU A 60 4.88 6.84 5.56
N ARG A 61 4.34 7.75 6.38
CA ARG A 61 5.04 8.29 7.54
C ARG A 61 5.51 7.22 8.53
N LYS A 62 4.76 6.12 8.69
CA LYS A 62 5.16 5.02 9.57
C LYS A 62 6.42 4.33 9.11
N PHE A 63 6.64 4.26 7.80
CA PHE A 63 7.77 3.56 7.22
C PHE A 63 9.01 4.43 7.05
N TRP A 64 8.92 5.68 6.59
CA TRP A 64 10.13 6.50 6.39
C TRP A 64 10.87 6.81 7.70
N GLN A 65 10.21 6.69 8.84
CA GLN A 65 10.81 6.92 10.15
C GLN A 65 11.65 5.74 10.65
N LEU A 66 11.53 4.58 10.00
CA LEU A 66 12.22 3.36 10.45
C LEU A 66 13.69 3.37 10.02
N PRO A 67 14.64 3.19 10.97
CA PRO A 67 16.04 3.02 10.63
C PRO A 67 16.22 1.82 9.72
N GLY A 68 16.97 1.99 8.62
CA GLY A 68 17.17 0.95 7.60
C GLY A 68 16.26 1.08 6.37
N VAL A 69 15.19 1.88 6.44
CA VAL A 69 14.43 2.28 5.26
C VAL A 69 15.25 3.29 4.45
N TYR A 70 15.44 2.98 3.17
CA TYR A 70 16.23 3.80 2.26
C TYR A 70 15.42 4.95 1.68
N VAL A 71 14.23 4.65 1.15
CA VAL A 71 13.29 5.62 0.59
C VAL A 71 11.90 5.02 0.58
N THR A 72 10.87 5.86 0.69
CA THR A 72 9.48 5.48 0.49
C THR A 72 8.88 6.22 -0.69
N ALA A 73 7.75 5.75 -1.18
CA ALA A 73 6.91 6.48 -2.12
C ALA A 73 5.46 6.00 -1.97
N VAL A 74 4.51 6.85 -2.27
CA VAL A 74 3.09 6.47 -2.33
C VAL A 74 2.63 6.32 -3.77
N GLY A 75 1.64 5.45 -3.96
CA GLY A 75 1.12 5.13 -5.28
C GLY A 75 -0.14 4.29 -5.24
N TYR A 76 -0.48 3.76 -6.39
CA TYR A 76 -1.69 2.98 -6.66
C TYR A 76 -1.30 1.60 -7.15
N GLN A 77 -1.89 0.55 -6.56
CA GLN A 77 -1.47 -0.82 -6.85
C GLN A 77 -2.63 -1.82 -6.69
N GLY A 78 -2.54 -2.95 -7.36
CA GLY A 78 -3.49 -4.06 -7.20
C GLY A 78 -4.78 -3.94 -8.01
N GLY A 79 -4.93 -2.89 -8.81
CA GLY A 79 -6.07 -2.68 -9.70
C GLY A 79 -5.73 -2.92 -11.17
N PHE A 80 -6.63 -2.45 -12.04
CA PHE A 80 -6.58 -2.70 -13.49
C PHE A 80 -6.13 -1.49 -14.30
N THR A 81 -6.37 -0.27 -13.80
CA THR A 81 -6.16 0.99 -14.54
C THR A 81 -4.70 1.39 -14.56
N PRO A 82 -3.99 1.33 -15.70
CA PRO A 82 -2.59 1.73 -15.77
C PRO A 82 -2.43 3.24 -15.57
N ASN A 83 -1.42 3.63 -14.80
CA ASN A 83 -1.06 5.02 -14.54
C ASN A 83 -2.24 5.90 -14.07
N ALA A 84 -3.07 5.38 -13.16
CA ALA A 84 -4.24 6.08 -12.64
C ALA A 84 -3.87 7.42 -12.00
N THR A 85 -4.79 8.38 -12.08
CA THR A 85 -4.73 9.61 -11.27
C THR A 85 -5.46 9.42 -9.95
N TYR A 86 -5.23 10.33 -9.01
CA TYR A 86 -5.97 10.35 -7.74
C TYR A 86 -7.49 10.52 -7.94
N GLU A 87 -7.89 11.34 -8.89
CA GLU A 87 -9.31 11.51 -9.22
C GLU A 87 -9.93 10.20 -9.72
N GLU A 88 -9.25 9.49 -10.61
CA GLU A 88 -9.68 8.16 -11.07
C GLU A 88 -9.73 7.14 -9.92
N LEU A 89 -8.72 7.13 -9.03
CA LEU A 89 -8.71 6.30 -7.84
C LEU A 89 -9.95 6.57 -6.97
N CYS A 90 -10.25 7.84 -6.72
CA CYS A 90 -11.37 8.26 -5.89
C CYS A 90 -12.74 7.88 -6.47
N SER A 91 -12.83 7.62 -7.75
CA SER A 91 -14.05 7.09 -8.38
C SER A 91 -14.39 5.66 -7.92
N GLY A 92 -13.40 4.91 -7.42
CA GLY A 92 -13.51 3.49 -7.11
C GLY A 92 -13.47 2.56 -8.32
N MET A 93 -13.25 3.11 -9.53
CA MET A 93 -13.30 2.38 -10.80
C MET A 93 -11.93 1.99 -11.35
N THR A 94 -10.86 2.14 -10.56
CA THR A 94 -9.51 1.68 -10.95
C THR A 94 -9.19 0.29 -10.43
N GLY A 95 -9.85 -0.16 -9.36
CA GLY A 95 -9.51 -1.37 -8.62
C GLY A 95 -8.27 -1.27 -7.75
N HIS A 96 -7.54 -0.16 -7.81
CA HIS A 96 -6.34 0.04 -7.00
C HIS A 96 -6.64 0.30 -5.53
N THR A 97 -5.68 -0.11 -4.67
CA THR A 97 -5.54 0.42 -3.31
C THR A 97 -4.50 1.53 -3.30
N GLU A 98 -4.63 2.45 -2.34
CA GLU A 98 -3.54 3.33 -1.94
C GLU A 98 -2.43 2.49 -1.32
N ALA A 99 -1.23 2.60 -1.83
CA ALA A 99 -0.10 1.77 -1.43
C ALA A 99 1.13 2.60 -1.10
N VAL A 100 1.93 2.08 -0.18
CA VAL A 100 3.25 2.61 0.16
C VAL A 100 4.30 1.62 -0.35
N ARG A 101 5.19 2.10 -1.19
CA ARG A 101 6.42 1.38 -1.54
C ARG A 101 7.50 1.72 -0.53
N VAL A 102 8.12 0.71 0.03
CA VAL A 102 9.22 0.80 0.98
C VAL A 102 10.44 0.14 0.38
N VAL A 103 11.48 0.94 0.11
CA VAL A 103 12.79 0.43 -0.29
C VAL A 103 13.67 0.41 0.95
N TYR A 104 14.22 -0.73 1.30
CA TYR A 104 14.92 -0.91 2.56
C TYR A 104 16.21 -1.72 2.42
N ASP A 105 17.12 -1.54 3.37
CA ASP A 105 18.34 -2.30 3.48
C ASP A 105 18.10 -3.51 4.41
N PRO A 106 18.03 -4.74 3.86
CA PRO A 106 17.74 -5.93 4.66
C PRO A 106 18.84 -6.27 5.68
N ALA A 107 20.03 -5.68 5.57
CA ALA A 107 21.07 -5.79 6.59
C ALA A 107 20.81 -4.91 7.82
N LYS A 108 19.93 -3.90 7.69
CA LYS A 108 19.62 -2.93 8.76
C LYS A 108 18.23 -3.10 9.35
N ILE A 109 17.27 -3.50 8.53
CA ILE A 109 15.89 -3.76 8.95
C ILE A 109 15.37 -4.99 8.23
N SER A 110 14.76 -5.93 8.98
CA SER A 110 14.19 -7.14 8.41
C SER A 110 12.80 -6.87 7.78
N TYR A 111 12.40 -7.72 6.85
CA TYR A 111 11.04 -7.71 6.32
C TYR A 111 10.00 -7.95 7.42
N GLY A 112 10.30 -8.82 8.39
CA GLY A 112 9.46 -9.06 9.57
C GLY A 112 9.23 -7.80 10.42
N GLN A 113 10.21 -6.91 10.53
CA GLN A 113 10.03 -5.62 11.21
C GLN A 113 9.11 -4.68 10.43
N LEU A 114 9.16 -4.69 9.09
CA LEU A 114 8.21 -3.96 8.26
C LEU A 114 6.79 -4.52 8.39
N LEU A 115 6.65 -5.85 8.38
CA LEU A 115 5.36 -6.51 8.62
C LEU A 115 4.78 -6.18 9.99
N LYS A 116 5.62 -6.15 11.04
CA LYS A 116 5.19 -5.74 12.38
C LYS A 116 4.63 -4.31 12.35
N THR A 117 5.33 -3.38 11.73
CA THR A 117 4.86 -2.00 11.57
C THR A 117 3.53 -1.95 10.81
N PHE A 118 3.39 -2.74 9.74
CA PHE A 118 2.16 -2.86 8.96
C PHE A 118 0.99 -3.31 9.84
N TRP A 119 1.11 -4.46 10.52
CA TRP A 119 0.03 -5.02 11.34
C TRP A 119 -0.38 -4.10 12.49
N GLU A 120 0.57 -3.46 13.14
CA GLU A 120 0.33 -2.60 14.31
C GLU A 120 -0.15 -1.19 13.96
N SER A 121 -0.12 -0.79 12.69
CA SER A 121 -0.45 0.58 12.25
C SER A 121 -1.88 0.77 11.77
N HIS A 122 -2.66 -0.28 11.62
CA HIS A 122 -4.05 -0.22 11.14
C HIS A 122 -4.88 -1.39 11.65
N ASN A 123 -6.17 -1.36 11.39
CA ASN A 123 -7.05 -2.50 11.65
C ASN A 123 -7.20 -3.35 10.37
N PRO A 124 -6.58 -4.54 10.28
CA PRO A 124 -6.60 -5.36 9.08
C PRO A 124 -7.87 -6.19 8.88
N THR A 125 -8.92 -5.97 9.69
CA THR A 125 -10.17 -6.75 9.67
C THR A 125 -11.34 -6.01 9.04
N GLN A 126 -11.13 -4.82 8.47
CA GLN A 126 -12.23 -3.93 8.08
C GLN A 126 -12.71 -4.08 6.62
N GLY A 127 -12.11 -4.96 5.83
CA GLY A 127 -12.49 -5.14 4.43
C GLY A 127 -12.15 -3.91 3.59
N MET A 128 -13.13 -3.40 2.85
CA MET A 128 -12.97 -2.26 1.92
C MET A 128 -13.07 -0.91 2.63
N ARG A 129 -12.36 -0.78 3.75
CA ARG A 129 -12.27 0.46 4.52
C ARG A 129 -11.12 0.44 5.51
N GLN A 130 -10.75 1.61 6.02
CA GLN A 130 -9.90 1.75 7.21
C GLN A 130 -10.38 2.95 8.03
N GLY A 131 -10.82 2.68 9.26
CA GLY A 131 -11.40 3.70 10.13
C GLY A 131 -12.62 4.37 9.49
N ASN A 132 -12.58 5.67 9.33
CA ASN A 132 -13.65 6.46 8.70
C ASN A 132 -13.57 6.48 7.17
N ASP A 133 -12.45 6.07 6.59
CA ASP A 133 -12.23 6.04 5.15
C ASP A 133 -12.86 4.79 4.55
N VAL A 134 -13.94 4.95 3.77
CA VAL A 134 -14.68 3.88 3.13
C VAL A 134 -14.38 3.86 1.63
N GLY A 135 -14.04 2.68 1.10
CA GLY A 135 -13.77 2.47 -0.31
C GLY A 135 -12.72 1.39 -0.54
N THR A 136 -12.72 0.80 -1.73
CA THR A 136 -11.77 -0.26 -2.13
C THR A 136 -10.31 0.21 -2.08
N GLN A 137 -10.07 1.51 -2.27
CA GLN A 137 -8.74 2.13 -2.21
C GLN A 137 -8.10 2.11 -0.82
N TYR A 138 -8.87 1.88 0.23
CA TYR A 138 -8.37 1.86 1.62
C TYR A 138 -8.23 0.44 2.20
N ARG A 139 -8.38 -0.59 1.36
CA ARG A 139 -8.25 -1.98 1.80
C ARG A 139 -6.83 -2.33 2.21
N SER A 140 -6.72 -3.25 3.14
CA SER A 140 -5.45 -3.79 3.64
C SER A 140 -4.82 -4.74 2.63
N THR A 141 -3.57 -4.50 2.25
CA THR A 141 -2.84 -5.32 1.26
C THR A 141 -1.37 -5.47 1.60
N ILE A 142 -0.79 -6.61 1.27
CA ILE A 142 0.65 -6.86 1.22
C ILE A 142 0.97 -7.41 -0.16
N TYR A 143 1.79 -6.70 -0.94
CA TYR A 143 2.26 -7.15 -2.23
C TYR A 143 3.74 -7.54 -2.15
N THR A 144 4.03 -8.80 -2.47
CA THR A 144 5.31 -9.45 -2.21
C THR A 144 6.19 -9.51 -3.45
N HIS A 145 7.49 -9.30 -3.28
CA HIS A 145 8.48 -9.28 -4.37
C HIS A 145 9.29 -10.58 -4.45
N SER A 146 9.02 -11.54 -3.57
CA SER A 146 9.65 -12.87 -3.57
C SER A 146 8.78 -13.89 -2.86
N THR A 147 9.04 -15.17 -3.11
CA THR A 147 8.39 -16.27 -2.38
C THR A 147 8.69 -16.19 -0.88
N ALA A 148 9.92 -15.84 -0.50
CA ALA A 148 10.32 -15.69 0.90
C ALA A 148 9.48 -14.60 1.60
N GLN A 149 9.26 -13.44 0.96
CA GLN A 149 8.37 -12.40 1.49
C GLN A 149 6.94 -12.91 1.62
N GLN A 150 6.44 -13.66 0.64
CA GLN A 150 5.08 -14.19 0.68
C GLN A 150 4.88 -15.16 1.84
N ASP A 151 5.81 -16.08 2.04
CA ASP A 151 5.76 -17.05 3.14
C ASP A 151 5.83 -16.34 4.50
N GLU A 152 6.69 -15.33 4.64
CA GLU A 152 6.81 -14.55 5.87
C GLU A 152 5.55 -13.68 6.12
N ALA A 153 4.98 -13.09 5.08
CA ALA A 153 3.73 -12.32 5.18
C ALA A 153 2.57 -13.20 5.66
N ILE A 154 2.42 -14.41 5.09
CA ILE A 154 1.38 -15.37 5.49
C ILE A 154 1.59 -15.82 6.93
N SER A 155 2.80 -16.19 7.32
CA SER A 155 3.13 -16.58 8.70
C SER A 155 2.83 -15.45 9.69
N SER A 156 3.19 -14.22 9.35
CA SER A 156 2.93 -13.05 10.20
C SER A 156 1.44 -12.75 10.34
N ARG A 157 0.66 -12.91 9.26
CA ARG A 157 -0.81 -12.81 9.30
C ARG A 157 -1.41 -13.80 10.30
N ASP A 158 -0.99 -15.06 10.22
CA ASP A 158 -1.53 -16.11 11.08
C ASP A 158 -1.17 -15.87 12.55
N ALA A 159 0.05 -15.41 12.82
CA ALA A 159 0.48 -15.03 14.16
C ALA A 159 -0.31 -13.82 14.70
N TYR A 160 -0.54 -12.81 13.86
CA TYR A 160 -1.31 -11.62 14.25
C TYR A 160 -2.78 -11.95 14.48
N GLN A 161 -3.39 -12.81 13.64
CA GLN A 161 -4.75 -13.32 13.84
C GLN A 161 -4.87 -14.05 15.18
N ALA A 162 -3.90 -14.87 15.53
CA ALA A 162 -3.90 -15.55 16.83
C ALA A 162 -3.80 -14.56 18.00
N ALA A 163 -3.02 -13.50 17.85
CA ALA A 163 -2.91 -12.43 18.86
C ALA A 163 -4.21 -11.64 19.00
N LEU A 164 -4.89 -11.32 17.90
CA LEU A 164 -6.22 -10.67 17.91
C LEU A 164 -7.25 -11.53 18.64
N LEU A 165 -7.29 -12.81 18.36
CA LEU A 165 -8.21 -13.75 19.04
C LEU A 165 -7.97 -13.79 20.55
N LYS A 166 -6.70 -13.81 20.99
CA LYS A 166 -6.34 -13.74 22.42
C LYS A 166 -6.78 -12.43 23.06
N ALA A 167 -6.75 -11.33 22.29
CA ALA A 167 -7.22 -10.02 22.75
C ALA A 167 -8.75 -9.86 22.70
N GLY A 168 -9.49 -10.91 22.30
CA GLY A 168 -10.95 -10.89 22.20
C GLY A 168 -11.53 -10.36 20.89
N VAL A 169 -10.68 -10.03 19.91
CA VAL A 169 -11.08 -9.60 18.56
C VAL A 169 -11.32 -10.84 17.71
N ARG A 170 -12.57 -11.08 17.32
CA ARG A 170 -12.99 -12.29 16.59
C ARG A 170 -13.07 -12.09 15.07
N ASP A 171 -13.00 -10.84 14.60
CA ASP A 171 -13.08 -10.54 13.19
C ASP A 171 -11.86 -11.10 12.44
N PRO A 172 -12.08 -11.75 11.28
CA PRO A 172 -10.98 -12.28 10.50
C PRO A 172 -10.19 -11.16 9.83
N ILE A 173 -8.89 -11.36 9.70
CA ILE A 173 -8.03 -10.50 8.88
C ILE A 173 -8.47 -10.60 7.41
N THR A 174 -8.70 -9.46 6.78
CA THR A 174 -9.13 -9.34 5.38
C THR A 174 -8.00 -8.92 4.44
N THR A 175 -6.78 -8.81 4.94
CA THR A 175 -5.60 -8.38 4.17
C THR A 175 -5.38 -9.28 2.96
N GLU A 176 -5.33 -8.67 1.77
CA GLU A 176 -4.91 -9.33 0.53
C GLU A 176 -3.39 -9.53 0.57
N ILE A 177 -2.92 -10.77 0.38
CA ILE A 177 -1.49 -11.09 0.24
C ILE A 177 -1.28 -11.73 -1.12
N ALA A 178 -0.54 -11.07 -2.00
CA ALA A 178 -0.32 -11.51 -3.37
C ALA A 178 1.06 -11.09 -3.89
N ALA A 179 1.52 -11.71 -4.99
CA ALA A 179 2.68 -11.24 -5.72
C ALA A 179 2.45 -9.80 -6.21
N ALA A 180 3.48 -8.96 -6.12
CA ALA A 180 3.36 -7.54 -6.43
C ALA A 180 2.97 -7.29 -7.89
N PRO A 181 1.78 -6.73 -8.15
CA PRO A 181 1.44 -6.20 -9.46
C PRO A 181 2.18 -4.88 -9.72
N PRO A 182 2.07 -4.28 -10.92
CA PRO A 182 2.66 -2.99 -11.19
C PRO A 182 2.28 -1.93 -10.15
N PHE A 183 3.28 -1.16 -9.72
CA PHE A 183 3.11 -0.02 -8.83
C PHE A 183 3.11 1.26 -9.66
N TYR A 184 2.05 2.04 -9.58
CA TYR A 184 1.93 3.32 -10.25
C TYR A 184 2.11 4.44 -9.23
N PHE A 185 3.15 5.28 -9.41
CA PHE A 185 3.41 6.39 -8.50
C PHE A 185 2.25 7.37 -8.49
N ALA A 186 1.89 7.84 -7.29
CA ALA A 186 0.96 8.95 -7.14
C ALA A 186 1.64 10.29 -7.45
N GLU A 187 0.86 11.33 -7.59
CA GLU A 187 1.28 12.70 -7.88
C GLU A 187 2.27 13.23 -6.82
N ASP A 188 3.14 14.15 -7.22
CA ASP A 188 4.15 14.75 -6.33
C ASP A 188 3.56 15.29 -5.02
N TYR A 189 2.37 15.89 -5.06
CA TYR A 189 1.75 16.48 -3.87
C TYR A 189 1.26 15.46 -2.84
N HIS A 190 1.22 14.17 -3.18
CA HIS A 190 0.92 13.09 -2.25
C HIS A 190 2.18 12.54 -1.56
N GLN A 191 3.35 12.71 -2.17
CA GLN A 191 4.59 12.15 -1.66
C GLN A 191 5.01 12.87 -0.37
N GLN A 192 5.24 12.12 0.71
CA GLN A 192 5.63 12.61 2.04
C GLN A 192 4.72 13.73 2.59
N TYR A 193 3.45 13.61 2.36
CA TYR A 193 2.42 14.56 2.82
C TYR A 193 2.34 14.70 4.34
#